data_77201516ee86f769903efaa5675ff83b
#
_entry.id   77201516ee86f769903efaa5675ff83b
#
_cell.length_a   1.000
_cell.length_b   1.000
_cell.length_c   1.000
_cell.angle_alpha   90.00
_cell.angle_beta   90.00
_cell.angle_gamma   90.00
#
_symmetry.space_group_name_H-M   'P 1'
#
loop_
_entity.id
_entity.type
_entity.pdbx_description
1 polymer ?
#
loop_
_entity_poly.entity_id
_entity_poly.type
_entity_poly.pdbx_seq_one_letter_code
_entity_poly.pdbx_strand_id
1 'polypeptide(L)'
;MKKTVCMVLAMLVGFCFSADLFANEKDHQKKNYENEKFVWTDNYVSEGNHAALAPSTEEIVTTCLSKDGKPLRWVRKNDIYKYGKFTGTSTLETALYNMAVDEMINNFEKDGTLRTGLYWGGVWTRDVSYSSLLSLAYMCPDKVKNSLEVKVDRLGRI
;
A
#
# COMPACT_ATOMS: atom_id res chain seq x y z
N MET A 1 -14.56 9.99 7.57
CA MET A 1 -15.11 8.83 6.85
C MET A 1 -14.50 8.58 5.46
N LYS A 2 -13.90 9.57 4.78
CA LYS A 2 -13.23 9.37 3.47
C LYS A 2 -11.93 8.52 3.52
N LYS A 3 -11.53 8.03 4.69
CA LYS A 3 -10.22 7.35 4.90
C LYS A 3 -10.31 5.82 5.01
N THR A 4 -11.49 5.22 5.22
CA THR A 4 -11.58 3.80 5.63
C THR A 4 -11.44 2.81 4.48
N VAL A 5 -12.03 3.04 3.32
CA VAL A 5 -11.87 2.13 2.16
C VAL A 5 -10.50 2.34 1.49
N CYS A 6 -10.02 3.58 1.41
CA CYS A 6 -8.62 3.83 1.05
C CYS A 6 -7.65 3.20 2.08
N MET A 7 -8.10 3.03 3.33
CA MET A 7 -7.34 2.43 4.42
C MET A 7 -7.27 0.90 4.32
N VAL A 8 -8.34 0.23 3.94
CA VAL A 8 -8.33 -1.23 3.70
C VAL A 8 -7.48 -1.56 2.48
N LEU A 9 -7.57 -0.76 1.41
CA LEU A 9 -6.66 -0.86 0.28
C LEU A 9 -5.20 -0.57 0.67
N ALA A 10 -4.96 0.43 1.53
CA ALA A 10 -3.63 0.79 2.00
C ALA A 10 -3.06 -0.18 3.06
N MET A 11 -3.90 -0.81 3.88
CA MET A 11 -3.46 -1.85 4.83
C MET A 11 -2.99 -3.12 4.14
N LEU A 12 -3.59 -3.49 3.02
CA LEU A 12 -3.13 -4.60 2.19
C LEU A 12 -1.84 -4.27 1.41
N VAL A 13 -1.60 -2.99 1.13
CA VAL A 13 -0.43 -2.51 0.38
C VAL A 13 0.73 -2.11 1.28
N GLY A 14 0.55 -1.97 2.60
CA GLY A 14 1.63 -1.87 3.60
C GLY A 14 2.57 -0.64 3.52
N PHE A 15 2.33 0.36 2.68
CA PHE A 15 3.38 1.34 2.36
C PHE A 15 3.06 2.83 2.54
N CYS A 16 1.91 3.22 3.05
CA CYS A 16 1.63 4.64 3.26
C CYS A 16 0.92 4.92 4.58
N PHE A 17 1.63 4.92 5.70
CA PHE A 17 1.12 5.49 6.94
C PHE A 17 1.97 6.67 7.41
N SER A 18 1.43 7.86 7.27
CA SER A 18 1.87 9.04 8.02
C SER A 18 1.31 9.01 9.45
N ALA A 19 2.08 9.53 10.39
CA ALA A 19 1.81 9.53 11.83
C ALA A 19 0.49 10.19 12.28
N ASP A 20 -0.29 10.78 11.39
CA ASP A 20 -1.54 11.48 11.70
C ASP A 20 -2.74 10.54 11.99
N LEU A 21 -2.53 9.22 11.89
CA LEU A 21 -3.60 8.24 12.11
C LEU A 21 -3.93 8.01 13.59
N PHE A 22 -3.01 8.29 14.50
CA PHE A 22 -3.20 8.02 15.94
C PHE A 22 -3.79 9.18 16.74
N ALA A 23 -3.90 10.37 16.15
CA ALA A 23 -4.34 11.57 16.86
C ALA A 23 -5.86 11.75 16.97
N ASN A 24 -6.67 10.94 16.28
CA ASN A 24 -8.11 11.19 16.15
C ASN A 24 -9.02 10.03 16.59
N GLU A 25 -8.53 9.13 17.43
CA GLU A 25 -9.26 7.91 17.82
C GLU A 25 -10.36 8.15 18.88
N LYS A 26 -10.38 9.31 19.52
CA LYS A 26 -11.31 9.56 20.64
C LYS A 26 -12.70 10.09 20.25
N ASP A 27 -12.91 10.58 19.03
CA ASP A 27 -14.18 11.20 18.65
C ASP A 27 -15.10 10.35 17.76
N HIS A 28 -14.69 9.10 17.43
CA HIS A 28 -15.45 8.25 16.52
C HIS A 28 -16.30 7.17 17.18
N GLN A 29 -16.44 7.16 18.51
CA GLN A 29 -17.12 6.06 19.23
C GLN A 29 -18.64 6.12 19.28
N LYS A 30 -19.35 6.97 18.54
CA LYS A 30 -20.83 6.90 18.45
C LYS A 30 -21.36 7.40 17.10
N LYS A 31 -21.05 6.76 15.99
CA LYS A 31 -21.89 6.81 14.81
C LYS A 31 -22.39 5.43 14.48
N ASN A 32 -23.70 5.27 14.50
CA ASN A 32 -24.40 4.05 14.15
C ASN A 32 -23.88 3.47 12.85
N TYR A 33 -23.19 2.36 12.94
CA TYR A 33 -22.75 1.54 11.81
C TYR A 33 -23.93 0.80 11.15
N GLU A 34 -25.15 1.07 11.55
CA GLU A 34 -26.35 0.32 11.17
C GLU A 34 -26.80 0.49 9.71
N ASN A 35 -26.15 1.38 8.90
CA ASN A 35 -26.61 1.64 7.52
C ASN A 35 -25.54 1.64 6.44
N GLU A 36 -24.28 1.32 6.73
CA GLU A 36 -23.25 1.21 5.69
C GLU A 36 -23.15 -0.25 5.22
N LYS A 37 -23.78 -0.55 4.11
CA LYS A 37 -23.70 -1.88 3.52
C LYS A 37 -22.29 -2.11 2.96
N PHE A 38 -21.52 -2.98 3.62
CA PHE A 38 -20.29 -3.52 3.08
C PHE A 38 -20.62 -4.60 2.04
N VAL A 39 -20.03 -4.47 0.86
CA VAL A 39 -20.16 -5.46 -0.22
C VAL A 39 -18.79 -5.89 -0.66
N TRP A 40 -18.56 -7.20 -0.75
CA TRP A 40 -17.37 -7.80 -1.33
C TRP A 40 -17.79 -8.88 -2.32
N THR A 41 -17.27 -8.79 -3.55
CA THR A 41 -17.50 -9.77 -4.60
C THR A 41 -16.16 -10.18 -5.24
N ASP A 42 -16.19 -10.96 -6.30
CA ASP A 42 -14.99 -11.40 -7.02
C ASP A 42 -14.07 -10.24 -7.41
N ASN A 43 -14.64 -9.18 -7.96
CA ASN A 43 -13.85 -8.07 -8.52
C ASN A 43 -14.23 -6.70 -7.97
N TYR A 44 -15.05 -6.63 -6.93
CA TYR A 44 -15.57 -5.36 -6.42
C TYR A 44 -15.69 -5.36 -4.91
N VAL A 45 -15.37 -4.21 -4.31
CA VAL A 45 -15.62 -3.92 -2.88
C VAL A 45 -16.22 -2.53 -2.74
N SER A 46 -17.16 -2.38 -1.82
CA SER A 46 -17.66 -1.07 -1.42
C SER A 46 -18.02 -0.98 0.05
N GLU A 47 -17.89 0.24 0.58
CA GLU A 47 -18.32 0.63 1.92
C GLU A 47 -18.81 2.08 1.85
N GLY A 48 -20.08 2.31 2.14
CA GLY A 48 -20.69 3.63 1.99
C GLY A 48 -20.55 4.17 0.57
N ASN A 49 -19.93 5.35 0.44
CA ASN A 49 -19.71 6.02 -0.85
C ASN A 49 -18.36 5.67 -1.51
N HIS A 50 -17.63 4.73 -0.92
CA HIS A 50 -16.32 4.31 -1.43
C HIS A 50 -16.41 2.94 -2.06
N ALA A 51 -15.82 2.81 -3.23
CA ALA A 51 -15.76 1.54 -3.92
C ALA A 51 -14.45 1.38 -4.69
N ALA A 52 -14.06 0.12 -4.90
CA ALA A 52 -12.99 -0.27 -5.79
C ALA A 52 -13.46 -1.42 -6.67
N LEU A 53 -13.13 -1.35 -7.94
CA LEU A 53 -13.39 -2.37 -8.95
C LEU A 53 -12.07 -2.80 -9.57
N ALA A 54 -11.83 -4.10 -9.67
CA ALA A 54 -10.74 -4.69 -10.43
C ALA A 54 -11.30 -5.28 -11.75
N PRO A 55 -11.25 -4.54 -12.87
CA PRO A 55 -11.68 -5.07 -14.17
C PRO A 55 -10.83 -6.29 -14.61
N SER A 56 -9.60 -6.34 -14.12
CA SER A 56 -8.66 -7.45 -14.30
C SER A 56 -7.70 -7.54 -13.12
N THR A 57 -6.86 -8.56 -13.09
CA THR A 57 -5.79 -8.68 -12.08
C THR A 57 -4.68 -7.62 -12.23
N GLU A 58 -4.73 -6.80 -13.27
CA GLU A 58 -3.72 -5.79 -13.61
C GLU A 58 -4.23 -4.35 -13.56
N GLU A 59 -5.47 -4.17 -13.09
CA GLU A 59 -6.12 -2.88 -13.03
C GLU A 59 -7.05 -2.78 -11.82
N ILE A 60 -7.01 -1.63 -11.13
CA ILE A 60 -7.98 -1.25 -10.10
C ILE A 60 -8.45 0.17 -10.35
N VAL A 61 -9.76 0.40 -10.31
CA VAL A 61 -10.39 1.72 -10.39
C VAL A 61 -11.17 1.97 -9.11
N THR A 62 -11.07 3.17 -8.56
CA THR A 62 -11.75 3.53 -7.32
C THR A 62 -12.67 4.74 -7.47
N THR A 63 -13.62 4.90 -6.56
CA THR A 63 -14.41 6.13 -6.42
C THR A 63 -13.65 7.24 -5.69
N CYS A 64 -12.46 6.94 -5.13
CA CYS A 64 -11.60 7.95 -4.53
C CYS A 64 -11.05 8.88 -5.62
N LEU A 65 -11.05 10.18 -5.33
CA LEU A 65 -10.60 11.17 -6.31
C LEU A 65 -9.17 11.62 -6.02
N SER A 66 -8.41 11.82 -7.08
CA SER A 66 -7.13 12.51 -7.07
C SER A 66 -7.31 14.00 -6.73
N LYS A 67 -6.23 14.73 -6.55
CA LYS A 67 -6.25 16.19 -6.36
C LYS A 67 -6.95 16.93 -7.52
N ASP A 68 -6.90 16.35 -8.70
CA ASP A 68 -7.50 16.90 -9.92
C ASP A 68 -8.97 16.47 -10.11
N GLY A 69 -9.59 15.84 -9.12
CA GLY A 69 -10.98 15.40 -9.15
C GLY A 69 -11.24 14.17 -10.02
N LYS A 70 -10.21 13.47 -10.49
CA LYS A 70 -10.36 12.24 -11.29
C LYS A 70 -10.34 11.00 -10.39
N PRO A 71 -11.09 9.94 -10.72
CA PRO A 71 -10.99 8.67 -10.03
C PRO A 71 -9.55 8.16 -9.99
N LEU A 72 -9.11 7.68 -8.82
CA LEU A 72 -7.81 7.04 -8.72
C LEU A 72 -7.89 5.70 -9.43
N ARG A 73 -6.88 5.45 -10.25
CA ARG A 73 -6.75 4.25 -11.08
C ARG A 73 -5.33 3.73 -10.98
N TRP A 74 -5.20 2.45 -10.72
CA TRP A 74 -3.94 1.74 -10.86
C TRP A 74 -4.00 0.83 -12.10
N VAL A 75 -2.94 0.82 -12.88
CA VAL A 75 -2.68 -0.10 -13.97
C VAL A 75 -1.23 -0.55 -13.82
N ARG A 76 -1.01 -1.85 -13.87
CA ARG A 76 0.33 -2.44 -13.75
C ARG A 76 1.31 -1.86 -14.77
N LYS A 77 2.50 -1.48 -14.30
CA LYS A 77 3.56 -0.88 -15.12
C LYS A 77 4.82 -1.73 -15.20
N ASN A 78 5.11 -2.49 -14.13
CA ASN A 78 6.35 -3.24 -14.01
C ASN A 78 6.14 -4.73 -14.23
N ASP A 79 7.25 -5.44 -14.51
CA ASP A 79 7.27 -6.89 -14.40
C ASP A 79 7.38 -7.29 -12.93
N ILE A 80 6.23 -7.72 -12.39
CA ILE A 80 6.08 -8.09 -10.98
C ILE A 80 6.40 -9.56 -10.72
N TYR A 81 6.40 -10.39 -11.75
CA TYR A 81 6.38 -11.86 -11.58
C TYR A 81 7.68 -12.45 -11.07
N LYS A 82 8.78 -11.70 -11.14
CA LYS A 82 10.07 -12.08 -10.54
C LYS A 82 10.07 -12.02 -9.00
N TYR A 83 9.09 -11.36 -8.40
CA TYR A 83 8.96 -11.22 -6.93
C TYR A 83 7.97 -12.21 -6.31
N GLY A 84 7.51 -13.16 -7.10
CA GLY A 84 6.54 -14.15 -6.69
C GLY A 84 5.18 -13.96 -7.35
N LYS A 85 4.41 -15.03 -7.39
CA LYS A 85 3.09 -15.06 -8.00
C LYS A 85 2.07 -15.40 -6.93
N PHE A 86 1.03 -14.62 -6.84
CA PHE A 86 -0.11 -14.88 -5.99
C PHE A 86 -1.36 -15.00 -6.84
N THR A 87 -2.18 -15.99 -6.53
CA THR A 87 -3.51 -16.13 -7.09
C THR A 87 -4.47 -16.24 -5.91
N GLY A 88 -5.22 -15.18 -5.68
CA GLY A 88 -6.26 -15.14 -4.65
C GLY A 88 -7.50 -15.92 -5.05
N THR A 89 -8.47 -15.94 -4.14
CA THR A 89 -9.79 -16.55 -4.40
C THR A 89 -10.66 -15.64 -5.26
N SER A 90 -10.28 -14.38 -5.40
CA SER A 90 -10.99 -13.37 -6.19
C SER A 90 -10.04 -12.58 -7.10
N THR A 91 -10.61 -12.02 -8.18
CA THR A 91 -9.89 -11.13 -9.10
C THR A 91 -9.34 -9.91 -8.35
N LEU A 92 -10.11 -9.33 -7.43
CA LEU A 92 -9.71 -8.19 -6.62
C LEU A 92 -8.53 -8.50 -5.71
N GLU A 93 -8.52 -9.63 -5.01
CA GLU A 93 -7.39 -10.04 -4.17
C GLU A 93 -6.09 -10.17 -4.97
N THR A 94 -6.18 -10.81 -6.14
CA THR A 94 -5.03 -10.94 -7.04
C THR A 94 -4.55 -9.58 -7.54
N ALA A 95 -5.47 -8.69 -7.93
CA ALA A 95 -5.14 -7.34 -8.37
C ALA A 95 -4.50 -6.50 -7.25
N LEU A 96 -4.97 -6.62 -6.01
CA LEU A 96 -4.39 -5.94 -4.84
C LEU A 96 -2.96 -6.40 -4.56
N TYR A 97 -2.71 -7.71 -4.65
CA TYR A 97 -1.35 -8.23 -4.53
C TYR A 97 -0.43 -7.69 -5.64
N ASN A 98 -0.89 -7.74 -6.89
CA ASN A 98 -0.13 -7.24 -8.04
C ASN A 98 0.16 -5.74 -7.91
N MET A 99 -0.81 -4.96 -7.42
CA MET A 99 -0.63 -3.53 -7.15
C MET A 99 0.43 -3.30 -6.06
N ALA A 100 0.40 -4.08 -4.98
CA ALA A 100 1.38 -3.95 -3.91
C ALA A 100 2.81 -4.22 -4.39
N VAL A 101 3.01 -5.24 -5.22
CA VAL A 101 4.32 -5.55 -5.79
C VAL A 101 4.76 -4.50 -6.81
N ASP A 102 3.86 -4.01 -7.64
CA ASP A 102 4.14 -2.93 -8.60
C ASP A 102 4.56 -1.63 -7.88
N GLU A 103 3.87 -1.26 -6.79
CA GLU A 103 4.25 -0.12 -5.96
C GLU A 103 5.56 -0.34 -5.20
N MET A 104 5.86 -1.56 -4.75
CA MET A 104 7.17 -1.89 -4.19
C MET A 104 8.29 -1.58 -5.19
N ILE A 105 8.13 -1.97 -6.45
CA ILE A 105 9.12 -1.73 -7.51
C ILE A 105 9.26 -0.23 -7.79
N ASN A 106 8.15 0.51 -7.81
CA ASN A 106 8.15 1.96 -7.99
C ASN A 106 8.90 2.71 -6.88
N ASN A 107 9.08 2.08 -5.72
CA ASN A 107 9.84 2.64 -4.60
C ASN A 107 11.33 2.27 -4.60
N PHE A 108 11.84 1.58 -5.61
CA PHE A 108 13.27 1.34 -5.76
C PHE A 108 13.99 2.58 -6.25
N GLU A 109 14.98 3.02 -5.47
CA GLU A 109 15.85 4.13 -5.86
C GLU A 109 17.06 3.64 -6.69
N LYS A 110 17.68 4.58 -7.42
CA LYS A 110 18.83 4.28 -8.30
C LYS A 110 20.06 3.80 -7.52
N ASP A 111 20.22 4.24 -6.27
CA ASP A 111 21.30 3.83 -5.38
C ASP A 111 21.08 2.45 -4.73
N GLY A 112 19.99 1.78 -5.09
CA GLY A 112 19.67 0.47 -4.58
C GLY A 112 18.90 0.47 -3.26
N THR A 113 18.50 1.64 -2.76
CA THR A 113 17.69 1.77 -1.54
C THR A 113 16.18 1.77 -1.84
N LEU A 114 15.39 1.76 -0.78
CA LEU A 114 13.93 1.89 -0.80
C LEU A 114 13.52 3.29 -0.33
N ARG A 115 12.72 3.99 -1.12
CA ARG A 115 12.04 5.19 -0.67
C ARG A 115 10.77 4.84 0.10
N THR A 116 10.31 5.74 0.95
CA THR A 116 9.13 5.52 1.78
C THR A 116 7.82 5.61 1.00
N GLY A 117 7.79 6.34 -0.10
CA GLY A 117 6.61 6.47 -0.96
C GLY A 117 6.77 7.59 -1.99
N LEU A 118 5.75 7.77 -2.83
CA LEU A 118 5.80 8.69 -3.97
C LEU A 118 6.24 10.11 -3.61
N TYR A 119 5.78 10.64 -2.49
CA TYR A 119 6.05 12.02 -2.05
C TYR A 119 7.15 12.11 -0.96
N TRP A 120 7.68 10.97 -0.49
CA TRP A 120 8.63 10.89 0.61
C TRP A 120 9.88 10.17 0.14
N GLY A 121 10.79 10.93 -0.43
CA GLY A 121 12.08 10.40 -0.88
C GLY A 121 12.99 9.99 0.27
N GLY A 122 13.96 9.13 -0.06
CA GLY A 122 14.95 8.64 0.88
C GLY A 122 14.45 7.55 1.84
N VAL A 123 15.40 7.03 2.59
CA VAL A 123 15.17 5.93 3.54
C VAL A 123 14.73 6.48 4.88
N TRP A 124 13.56 6.07 5.35
CA TRP A 124 13.05 6.37 6.69
C TRP A 124 13.14 5.09 7.54
N THR A 125 13.94 5.13 8.60
CA THR A 125 14.28 3.93 9.39
C THR A 125 13.06 3.16 9.86
N ARG A 126 12.07 3.85 10.44
CA ARG A 126 10.84 3.22 10.94
C ARG A 126 10.07 2.49 9.82
N ASP A 127 9.88 3.18 8.70
CA ASP A 127 9.08 2.67 7.58
C ASP A 127 9.76 1.46 6.93
N VAL A 128 11.06 1.53 6.70
CA VAL A 128 11.83 0.40 6.18
C VAL A 128 11.86 -0.76 7.15
N SER A 129 12.00 -0.51 8.47
CA SER A 129 12.04 -1.56 9.48
C SER A 129 10.72 -2.34 9.53
N TYR A 130 9.57 -1.66 9.59
CA TYR A 130 8.27 -2.34 9.58
C TYR A 130 8.01 -3.08 8.28
N SER A 131 8.29 -2.45 7.15
CA SER A 131 8.10 -3.07 5.84
C SER A 131 8.99 -4.30 5.65
N SER A 132 10.24 -4.23 6.15
CA SER A 132 11.17 -5.35 6.13
C SER A 132 10.66 -6.53 6.94
N LEU A 133 10.17 -6.25 8.16
CA LEU A 133 9.61 -7.28 9.04
C LEU A 133 8.38 -7.95 8.43
N LEU A 134 7.53 -7.19 7.74
CA LEU A 134 6.28 -7.70 7.17
C LEU A 134 6.50 -8.50 5.87
N SER A 135 7.37 -8.05 4.96
CA SER A 135 7.50 -8.71 3.67
C SER A 135 8.79 -8.40 2.89
N LEU A 136 9.34 -7.19 2.99
CA LEU A 136 10.38 -6.76 2.06
C LEU A 136 11.70 -7.49 2.24
N ALA A 137 12.04 -7.92 3.46
CA ALA A 137 13.25 -8.72 3.70
C ALA A 137 13.20 -10.06 2.95
N TYR A 138 12.01 -10.57 2.68
CA TYR A 138 11.81 -11.77 1.88
C TYR A 138 11.78 -11.48 0.36
N MET A 139 11.05 -10.42 -0.03
CA MET A 139 10.80 -10.11 -1.45
C MET A 139 11.98 -9.44 -2.14
N CYS A 140 12.68 -8.53 -1.45
CA CYS A 140 13.80 -7.76 -2.01
C CYS A 140 14.92 -7.54 -0.97
N PRO A 141 15.56 -8.61 -0.47
CA PRO A 141 16.52 -8.55 0.64
C PRO A 141 17.69 -7.59 0.39
N ASP A 142 18.20 -7.51 -0.83
CA ASP A 142 19.31 -6.60 -1.17
C ASP A 142 18.90 -5.13 -1.03
N LYS A 143 17.68 -4.77 -1.41
CA LYS A 143 17.16 -3.41 -1.27
C LYS A 143 16.98 -3.03 0.20
N VAL A 144 16.47 -3.97 1.00
CA VAL A 144 16.35 -3.80 2.45
C VAL A 144 17.73 -3.63 3.08
N LYS A 145 18.67 -4.51 2.77
CA LYS A 145 20.05 -4.42 3.27
C LYS A 145 20.66 -3.05 2.96
N ASN A 146 20.66 -2.63 1.71
CA ASN A 146 21.19 -1.33 1.30
C ASN A 146 20.50 -0.17 2.05
N SER A 147 19.17 -0.26 2.23
CA SER A 147 18.41 0.78 2.94
C SER A 147 18.77 0.86 4.42
N LEU A 148 19.05 -0.26 5.07
CA LEU A 148 19.46 -0.28 6.47
C LEU A 148 20.92 0.20 6.61
N GLU A 149 21.82 -0.20 5.73
CA GLU A 149 23.23 0.18 5.76
C GLU A 149 23.45 1.69 5.67
N VAL A 150 22.65 2.42 4.88
CA VAL A 150 22.77 3.89 4.79
C VAL A 150 22.36 4.61 6.08
N LYS A 151 21.74 3.91 7.03
CA LYS A 151 21.34 4.46 8.34
C LYS A 151 22.33 4.15 9.46
N VAL A 152 23.33 3.33 9.19
CA VAL A 152 24.31 2.91 10.19
C VAL A 152 25.53 3.81 10.08
N ASP A 153 25.99 4.39 11.18
CA ASP A 153 27.24 5.14 11.23
C ASP A 153 28.46 4.20 11.20
N ARG A 154 29.69 4.78 11.14
CA ARG A 154 30.94 4.02 11.14
C ARG A 154 31.14 3.14 12.39
N LEU A 155 30.38 3.37 13.44
CA LEU A 155 30.42 2.61 14.69
C LEU A 155 29.27 1.60 14.78
N GLY A 156 28.50 1.41 13.71
CA GLY A 156 27.35 0.49 13.67
C GLY A 156 26.13 0.98 14.45
N ARG A 157 25.99 2.29 14.69
CA ARG A 157 24.85 2.90 15.37
C ARG A 157 23.84 3.45 14.35
N ILE A 158 22.57 3.34 14.68
CA ILE A 158 21.44 3.85 13.89
C ILE A 158 21.03 5.23 14.39
#